data_8b751841fb6a0a7977aba49dc4b066f6
#
_entry.id   8b751841fb6a0a7977aba49dc4b066f6
#
_cell.length_a   1.000
_cell.length_b   1.000
_cell.length_c   1.000
_cell.angle_alpha   90.00
_cell.angle_beta   90.00
_cell.angle_gamma   90.00
#
_symmetry.space_group_name_H-M   'P 1'
#
loop_
_entity.id
_entity.type
_entity.pdbx_description
1 polymer ?
#
loop_
_entity_poly.entity_id
_entity_poly.type
_entity_poly.pdbx_seq_one_letter_code
_entity_poly.pdbx_strand_id
1 'polypeptide(L)'
;MTKENYPSWDAKVWLNEFEASKSIQGGTRPVRAKVFQSTLEIVKCGGYETLSGVIVRFDNLHNGKTLQDNVFCEKEISLRNVERKYDTEFKVVNQDCLAYAKTLLDKDYTDDLCVLNMASAKNPGGGVYNGAGAQEEYLFRCSDYFRFLFQYADPASFDCEKIYGIPHNTHHSYPLKKNFGGVFSHGVTVFRDTEANGYALLETPWQVNFVAVAANNIRRFMDGRTTIPDQFIPSTLNLIRTILRLAYNNGQRRLVLGAFGCGAFANPPKHMAELFKQVFNEKEFQGLFREIHFAIIEDHNSHGRNYNAFKEVLCPECSSNNDNSELDDSKNDYKHEIESLLLSTGRKGVENVLKNLNDGGFYTVPASIKFHNNFEGGLAHHSLRVYQEAYADYQNMKASGKALSFGVDSVTICSLLHDVCKMDEDCMKHGSPHHTKQYYSNRDGLHGTKTVDILTQWGLVLSEEEKAAIRWHMGIHTKDAFEIYNYDYQTASSQSVLVKLIHDADSKSAKLDKE
;
A
#
# COMPACT_ATOMS: atom_id res chain seq x y z
N MET A 1 -6.80 18.06 41.12
CA MET A 1 -6.29 17.04 40.19
C MET A 1 -5.74 17.80 39.00
N THR A 2 -4.43 17.85 38.85
CA THR A 2 -3.77 18.43 37.66
C THR A 2 -4.20 17.60 36.45
N LYS A 3 -4.73 18.26 35.41
CA LYS A 3 -5.06 17.62 34.14
C LYS A 3 -3.76 16.98 33.63
N GLU A 4 -3.69 15.66 33.59
CA GLU A 4 -2.58 14.95 32.94
C GLU A 4 -2.59 15.36 31.46
N ASN A 5 -1.54 16.05 31.03
CA ASN A 5 -1.39 16.47 29.62
C ASN A 5 -0.82 15.27 28.85
N TYR A 6 -1.68 14.52 28.16
CA TYR A 6 -1.24 13.45 27.27
C TYR A 6 -0.77 14.02 25.91
N PRO A 7 0.26 13.44 25.30
CA PRO A 7 0.63 13.77 23.93
C PRO A 7 -0.53 13.55 22.96
N SER A 8 -0.65 14.42 21.96
CA SER A 8 -1.60 14.30 20.86
C SER A 8 -0.88 14.34 19.51
N TRP A 9 -1.57 13.97 18.43
CA TRP A 9 -1.01 13.93 17.09
C TRP A 9 -2.04 14.37 16.05
N ASP A 10 -1.69 15.36 15.24
CA ASP A 10 -2.52 15.80 14.11
C ASP A 10 -2.03 15.17 12.80
N ALA A 11 -2.72 14.13 12.38
CA ALA A 11 -2.41 13.38 11.16
C ALA A 11 -2.53 14.25 9.89
N LYS A 12 -3.48 15.20 9.85
CA LYS A 12 -3.66 16.08 8.68
C LYS A 12 -2.51 17.08 8.56
N VAL A 13 -2.08 17.64 9.66
CA VAL A 13 -0.90 18.53 9.68
C VAL A 13 0.33 17.77 9.22
N TRP A 14 0.52 16.54 9.71
CA TRP A 14 1.65 15.71 9.31
C TRP A 14 1.60 15.35 7.82
N LEU A 15 0.45 14.94 7.28
CA LEU A 15 0.30 14.64 5.85
C LEU A 15 0.66 15.83 4.97
N ASN A 16 0.24 17.03 5.34
CA ASN A 16 0.59 18.25 4.62
C ASN A 16 2.11 18.51 4.64
N GLU A 17 2.76 18.35 5.83
CA GLU A 17 4.21 18.47 5.94
C GLU A 17 4.94 17.38 5.12
N PHE A 18 4.42 16.16 5.12
CA PHE A 18 5.00 15.04 4.40
C PHE A 18 4.96 15.28 2.89
N GLU A 19 3.82 15.68 2.34
CA GLU A 19 3.69 16.02 0.92
C GLU A 19 4.62 17.19 0.55
N ALA A 20 4.63 18.25 1.34
CA ALA A 20 5.52 19.39 1.11
C ALA A 20 7.01 18.99 1.14
N SER A 21 7.37 18.01 1.97
CA SER A 21 8.76 17.57 2.13
C SER A 21 9.29 16.76 0.94
N LYS A 22 8.43 16.18 0.10
CA LYS A 22 8.85 15.41 -1.08
C LYS A 22 9.69 16.22 -2.07
N SER A 23 9.47 17.52 -2.14
CA SER A 23 10.16 18.47 -3.04
C SER A 23 11.34 19.21 -2.39
N ILE A 24 11.63 18.98 -1.11
CA ILE A 24 12.65 19.71 -0.35
C ILE A 24 13.94 18.88 -0.23
N GLN A 25 15.09 19.57 -0.17
CA GLN A 25 16.36 18.92 0.13
C GLN A 25 16.29 18.23 1.51
N GLY A 26 16.61 16.94 1.57
CA GLY A 26 16.44 16.08 2.75
C GLY A 26 15.20 15.18 2.67
N GLY A 27 14.25 15.49 1.80
CA GLY A 27 13.07 14.67 1.50
C GLY A 27 12.19 14.39 2.71
N THR A 28 11.49 13.29 2.67
CA THR A 28 10.49 12.89 3.69
C THR A 28 11.08 12.41 5.03
N ARG A 29 12.41 12.18 5.09
CA ARG A 29 13.05 11.61 6.28
C ARG A 29 12.86 12.43 7.57
N PRO A 30 13.08 13.76 7.60
CA PRO A 30 12.88 14.54 8.83
C PRO A 30 11.44 14.46 9.34
N VAL A 31 10.48 14.42 8.43
CA VAL A 31 9.04 14.38 8.77
C VAL A 31 8.66 13.02 9.35
N ARG A 32 9.20 11.91 8.79
CA ARG A 32 9.05 10.57 9.38
C ARG A 32 9.73 10.44 10.74
N ALA A 33 10.88 11.07 10.96
CA ALA A 33 11.57 11.05 12.24
C ALA A 33 10.72 11.67 13.36
N LYS A 34 9.95 12.73 13.08
CA LYS A 34 9.01 13.34 14.04
C LYS A 34 7.97 12.35 14.54
N VAL A 35 7.47 11.45 13.66
CA VAL A 35 6.49 10.41 14.06
C VAL A 35 7.10 9.51 15.12
N PHE A 36 8.32 9.04 14.90
CA PHE A 36 8.97 8.15 15.86
C PHE A 36 9.27 8.85 17.18
N GLN A 37 9.70 10.13 17.17
CA GLN A 37 9.86 10.92 18.38
C GLN A 37 8.55 11.03 19.18
N SER A 38 7.44 11.35 18.50
CA SER A 38 6.12 11.36 19.13
C SER A 38 5.69 9.98 19.65
N THR A 39 6.03 8.88 18.95
CA THR A 39 5.79 7.51 19.42
C THR A 39 6.53 7.24 20.73
N LEU A 40 7.79 7.65 20.84
CA LEU A 40 8.58 7.51 22.07
C LEU A 40 7.97 8.31 23.23
N GLU A 41 7.52 9.54 23.00
CA GLU A 41 6.86 10.39 24.01
C GLU A 41 5.55 9.76 24.49
N ILE A 42 4.72 9.27 23.57
CA ILE A 42 3.45 8.61 23.89
C ILE A 42 3.67 7.40 24.79
N VAL A 43 4.62 6.54 24.45
CA VAL A 43 4.92 5.36 25.25
C VAL A 43 5.51 5.73 26.61
N LYS A 44 6.38 6.77 26.67
CA LYS A 44 6.93 7.28 27.92
C LYS A 44 5.87 7.86 28.84
N CYS A 45 4.86 8.55 28.28
CA CYS A 45 3.73 9.09 29.04
C CYS A 45 2.69 8.02 29.44
N GLY A 46 2.80 6.78 28.93
CA GLY A 46 1.87 5.71 29.22
C GLY A 46 0.49 5.87 28.56
N GLY A 47 0.38 6.73 27.53
CA GLY A 47 -0.86 6.96 26.80
C GLY A 47 -0.85 8.22 25.96
N TYR A 48 -1.99 8.54 25.36
CA TYR A 48 -2.19 9.69 24.47
C TYR A 48 -3.64 10.17 24.46
N GLU A 49 -3.85 11.38 23.93
CA GLU A 49 -5.16 11.94 23.63
C GLU A 49 -5.36 11.96 22.12
N THR A 50 -6.48 11.39 21.65
CA THR A 50 -6.87 11.44 20.23
C THR A 50 -7.42 12.81 19.85
N LEU A 51 -7.53 13.12 18.56
CA LEU A 51 -8.14 14.37 18.09
C LEU A 51 -9.61 14.51 18.48
N SER A 52 -10.31 13.40 18.73
CA SER A 52 -11.69 13.40 19.25
C SER A 52 -11.77 13.66 20.76
N GLY A 53 -10.61 13.77 21.45
CA GLY A 53 -10.53 13.99 22.89
C GLY A 53 -10.61 12.71 23.73
N VAL A 54 -10.52 11.54 23.11
CA VAL A 54 -10.45 10.26 23.84
C VAL A 54 -9.06 10.05 24.41
N ILE A 55 -8.97 9.79 25.72
CA ILE A 55 -7.71 9.44 26.40
C ILE A 55 -7.54 7.93 26.37
N VAL A 56 -6.47 7.46 25.74
CA VAL A 56 -6.07 6.06 25.68
C VAL A 56 -4.87 5.84 26.59
N ARG A 57 -4.97 4.89 27.53
CA ARG A 57 -3.90 4.53 28.47
C ARG A 57 -3.40 3.13 28.20
N PHE A 58 -2.08 2.91 28.32
CA PHE A 58 -1.44 1.61 28.07
C PHE A 58 -1.50 0.64 29.25
N ASP A 59 -1.85 1.10 30.45
CA ASP A 59 -1.88 0.27 31.68
C ASP A 59 -2.76 -0.99 31.56
N ASN A 60 -3.77 -0.95 30.67
CA ASN A 60 -4.71 -2.04 30.45
C ASN A 60 -4.37 -2.90 29.22
N LEU A 61 -3.30 -2.61 28.49
CA LEU A 61 -3.02 -3.23 27.18
C LEU A 61 -2.05 -4.41 27.27
N HIS A 62 -1.31 -4.53 28.36
CA HIS A 62 -0.35 -5.62 28.53
C HIS A 62 -0.99 -6.80 29.25
N ASN A 63 -1.55 -7.75 28.49
CA ASN A 63 -2.17 -9.00 28.97
C ASN A 63 -1.19 -9.92 29.74
N GLY A 64 -0.42 -9.38 30.71
CA GLY A 64 0.54 -10.13 31.55
C GLY A 64 1.80 -10.60 30.81
N LYS A 65 1.95 -10.31 29.51
CA LYS A 65 3.17 -10.60 28.73
C LYS A 65 4.18 -9.47 28.95
N THR A 66 5.40 -9.83 29.25
CA THR A 66 6.48 -8.89 29.54
C THR A 66 7.50 -8.84 28.41
N LEU A 67 8.38 -7.83 28.41
CA LEU A 67 9.51 -7.77 27.49
C LEU A 67 10.45 -8.98 27.62
N GLN A 68 10.39 -9.69 28.74
CA GLN A 68 11.18 -10.90 29.01
C GLN A 68 10.65 -12.14 28.26
N ASP A 69 9.41 -12.10 27.76
CA ASP A 69 8.81 -13.20 26.98
C ASP A 69 9.30 -13.23 25.53
N ASN A 70 10.17 -12.29 25.13
CA ASN A 70 10.81 -12.31 23.83
C ASN A 70 11.72 -13.53 23.68
N VAL A 71 11.70 -14.13 22.48
CA VAL A 71 12.57 -15.25 22.15
C VAL A 71 13.62 -14.80 21.14
N PHE A 72 14.88 -14.72 21.58
CA PHE A 72 16.02 -14.40 20.72
C PHE A 72 16.67 -15.69 20.19
N CYS A 73 16.89 -15.76 18.89
CA CYS A 73 17.45 -16.91 18.21
C CYS A 73 18.78 -16.55 17.55
N GLU A 74 19.83 -17.34 17.82
CA GLU A 74 21.18 -17.16 17.21
C GLU A 74 21.69 -18.43 16.54
N LYS A 75 21.02 -19.56 16.76
CA LYS A 75 21.38 -20.88 16.27
C LYS A 75 20.18 -21.53 15.60
N GLU A 76 20.44 -22.59 14.87
CA GLU A 76 19.35 -23.40 14.35
C GLU A 76 18.50 -23.95 15.49
N ILE A 77 17.19 -23.78 15.37
CA ILE A 77 16.19 -24.31 16.28
C ILE A 77 15.34 -25.36 15.57
N SER A 78 14.93 -26.38 16.30
CA SER A 78 14.00 -27.39 15.80
C SER A 78 12.57 -27.05 16.19
N LEU A 79 11.60 -27.56 15.45
CA LEU A 79 10.19 -27.49 15.82
C LEU A 79 9.93 -28.28 17.10
N ARG A 80 9.03 -27.77 17.94
CA ARG A 80 8.61 -28.38 19.18
C ARG A 80 7.13 -28.73 19.11
N ASN A 81 6.73 -29.86 19.71
CA ASN A 81 5.31 -30.28 19.81
C ASN A 81 4.57 -30.18 18.46
N VAL A 82 5.11 -30.84 17.45
CA VAL A 82 4.63 -30.75 16.08
C VAL A 82 3.24 -31.37 15.94
N GLU A 83 2.28 -30.53 15.58
CA GLU A 83 0.92 -30.94 15.23
C GLU A 83 0.60 -30.48 13.81
N ARG A 84 0.33 -31.44 12.92
CA ARG A 84 -0.02 -31.21 11.52
C ARG A 84 -1.54 -31.30 11.36
N LYS A 85 -2.22 -30.14 11.35
CA LYS A 85 -3.69 -30.08 11.40
C LYS A 85 -4.32 -29.36 10.23
N TYR A 86 -3.51 -28.61 9.47
CA TYR A 86 -4.05 -27.63 8.52
C TYR A 86 -3.71 -28.02 7.07
N ASP A 87 -4.66 -27.76 6.20
CA ASP A 87 -4.38 -27.51 4.80
C ASP A 87 -4.09 -26.00 4.69
N THR A 88 -2.84 -25.64 4.45
CA THR A 88 -2.39 -24.25 4.61
C THR A 88 -2.94 -23.39 3.48
N GLU A 89 -3.70 -22.35 3.83
CA GLU A 89 -4.14 -21.34 2.88
C GLU A 89 -2.99 -20.37 2.59
N PHE A 90 -2.70 -20.16 1.29
CA PHE A 90 -1.73 -19.16 0.83
C PHE A 90 -2.45 -18.03 0.13
N LYS A 91 -2.14 -16.80 0.49
CA LYS A 91 -2.69 -15.60 -0.15
C LYS A 91 -1.60 -14.54 -0.35
N VAL A 92 -1.68 -13.80 -1.45
CA VAL A 92 -0.83 -12.62 -1.71
C VAL A 92 -1.74 -11.43 -1.95
N VAL A 93 -1.61 -10.39 -1.13
CA VAL A 93 -2.47 -9.19 -1.18
C VAL A 93 -1.64 -7.93 -1.37
N ASN A 94 -2.19 -6.95 -2.10
CA ASN A 94 -1.57 -5.65 -2.27
C ASN A 94 -2.07 -4.70 -1.17
N GLN A 95 -1.60 -4.89 0.06
CA GLN A 95 -2.02 -4.11 1.22
C GLN A 95 -0.85 -3.89 2.19
N ASP A 96 -1.03 -2.91 3.08
CA ASP A 96 -0.15 -2.71 4.23
C ASP A 96 -0.23 -3.89 5.21
N CYS A 97 0.92 -4.31 5.74
CA CYS A 97 0.99 -5.51 6.59
C CYS A 97 0.24 -5.35 7.93
N LEU A 98 0.23 -4.16 8.53
CA LEU A 98 -0.54 -3.92 9.77
C LEU A 98 -2.04 -3.78 9.50
N ALA A 99 -2.41 -3.05 8.44
CA ALA A 99 -3.80 -2.92 8.03
C ALA A 99 -4.40 -4.30 7.70
N TYR A 100 -3.66 -5.14 6.95
CA TYR A 100 -4.10 -6.49 6.63
C TYR A 100 -4.18 -7.39 7.87
N ALA A 101 -3.16 -7.36 8.74
CA ALA A 101 -3.18 -8.10 10.00
C ALA A 101 -4.38 -7.72 10.88
N LYS A 102 -4.72 -6.41 10.95
CA LYS A 102 -5.92 -5.94 11.67
C LYS A 102 -7.20 -6.52 11.08
N THR A 103 -7.33 -6.55 9.75
CA THR A 103 -8.48 -7.15 9.06
C THR A 103 -8.64 -8.64 9.44
N LEU A 104 -7.54 -9.40 9.53
CA LEU A 104 -7.57 -10.79 9.93
C LEU A 104 -7.97 -10.96 11.40
N LEU A 105 -7.49 -10.10 12.30
CA LEU A 105 -7.85 -10.12 13.72
C LEU A 105 -9.31 -9.71 13.94
N ASP A 106 -9.85 -8.79 13.14
CA ASP A 106 -11.26 -8.38 13.25
C ASP A 106 -12.22 -9.49 12.80
N LYS A 107 -11.80 -10.33 11.85
CA LYS A 107 -12.58 -11.49 11.41
C LYS A 107 -12.55 -12.64 12.44
N ASP A 108 -11.39 -12.90 13.02
CA ASP A 108 -11.17 -14.00 13.96
C ASP A 108 -10.06 -13.60 14.93
N TYR A 109 -10.47 -13.09 16.11
CA TYR A 109 -9.52 -12.69 17.14
C TYR A 109 -8.97 -13.90 17.87
N THR A 110 -7.78 -14.34 17.47
CA THR A 110 -6.99 -15.36 18.16
C THR A 110 -5.55 -14.86 18.31
N ASP A 111 -4.88 -15.28 19.41
CA ASP A 111 -3.48 -14.88 19.68
C ASP A 111 -2.47 -15.74 18.88
N ASP A 112 -2.85 -16.15 17.67
CA ASP A 112 -2.06 -17.03 16.81
C ASP A 112 -1.58 -16.35 15.51
N LEU A 113 -1.75 -15.03 15.39
CA LEU A 113 -1.31 -14.22 14.26
C LEU A 113 0.05 -13.57 14.52
N CYS A 114 0.97 -13.75 13.59
CA CYS A 114 2.29 -13.15 13.62
C CYS A 114 2.59 -12.40 12.32
N VAL A 115 3.15 -11.19 12.45
CA VAL A 115 3.63 -10.37 11.33
C VAL A 115 5.14 -10.45 11.22
N LEU A 116 5.68 -10.62 10.01
CA LEU A 116 7.11 -10.56 9.75
C LEU A 116 7.61 -9.11 9.82
N ASN A 117 8.57 -8.84 10.70
CA ASN A 117 9.44 -7.68 10.60
C ASN A 117 10.64 -8.03 9.71
N MET A 118 10.74 -7.39 8.54
CA MET A 118 11.89 -7.49 7.63
C MET A 118 13.06 -6.66 8.17
N ALA A 119 13.69 -7.18 9.22
CA ALA A 119 14.56 -6.45 10.13
C ALA A 119 15.89 -6.01 9.51
N SER A 120 16.49 -5.00 10.09
CA SER A 120 17.91 -4.71 9.96
C SER A 120 18.73 -5.76 10.71
N ALA A 121 19.79 -6.29 10.06
CA ALA A 121 20.68 -7.22 10.75
C ALA A 121 21.55 -6.55 11.81
N LYS A 122 21.83 -5.25 11.66
CA LYS A 122 22.86 -4.54 12.45
C LYS A 122 22.30 -3.85 13.69
N ASN A 123 21.18 -3.16 13.51
CA ASN A 123 20.61 -2.31 14.55
C ASN A 123 19.10 -2.56 14.62
N PRO A 124 18.54 -2.78 15.80
CA PRO A 124 17.10 -2.88 15.96
C PRO A 124 16.43 -1.57 15.53
N GLY A 125 15.33 -1.68 14.77
CA GLY A 125 14.60 -0.53 14.24
C GLY A 125 15.30 0.18 13.08
N GLY A 126 16.40 -0.39 12.55
CA GLY A 126 17.08 0.10 11.35
C GLY A 126 17.47 1.56 11.43
N GLY A 127 16.94 2.37 10.51
CA GLY A 127 17.17 3.83 10.41
C GLY A 127 16.02 4.69 10.93
N VAL A 128 15.20 4.21 11.86
CA VAL A 128 13.97 4.88 12.32
C VAL A 128 14.22 6.28 12.87
N TYR A 129 15.31 6.50 13.60
CA TYR A 129 15.70 7.81 14.11
C TYR A 129 15.97 8.84 13.02
N ASN A 130 16.47 8.37 11.88
CA ASN A 130 16.79 9.19 10.72
C ASN A 130 15.63 9.22 9.70
N GLY A 131 14.45 8.75 10.08
CA GLY A 131 13.24 8.79 9.27
C GLY A 131 13.32 7.90 8.01
N ALA A 132 14.08 6.81 8.04
CA ALA A 132 14.06 5.83 6.96
C ALA A 132 12.65 5.26 6.79
N GLY A 133 12.28 4.88 5.55
CA GLY A 133 10.91 4.55 5.17
C GLY A 133 10.67 3.09 4.87
N ALA A 134 11.55 2.15 5.29
CA ALA A 134 11.31 0.74 5.09
C ALA A 134 10.32 0.17 6.13
N GLN A 135 9.90 -1.07 5.93
CA GLN A 135 8.86 -1.72 6.73
C GLN A 135 9.22 -1.80 8.22
N GLU A 136 10.46 -2.13 8.60
CA GLU A 136 10.86 -2.16 10.01
C GLU A 136 10.64 -0.81 10.69
N GLU A 137 11.11 0.28 10.06
CA GLU A 137 10.95 1.62 10.62
C GLU A 137 9.49 2.05 10.71
N TYR A 138 8.66 1.62 9.76
CA TYR A 138 7.22 1.83 9.79
C TYR A 138 6.57 1.12 10.98
N LEU A 139 6.90 -0.15 11.24
CA LEU A 139 6.41 -0.89 12.41
C LEU A 139 6.74 -0.17 13.73
N PHE A 140 7.96 0.36 13.83
CA PHE A 140 8.41 1.10 15.02
C PHE A 140 7.68 2.43 15.18
N ARG A 141 7.29 3.08 14.09
CA ARG A 141 6.49 4.31 14.16
C ARG A 141 5.06 4.05 14.60
N CYS A 142 4.48 2.92 14.21
CA CYS A 142 3.07 2.61 14.47
C CYS A 142 2.81 1.98 15.84
N SER A 143 3.84 1.54 16.57
CA SER A 143 3.67 0.68 17.74
C SER A 143 4.71 0.94 18.84
N ASP A 144 4.55 0.27 19.97
CA ASP A 144 5.54 0.23 21.04
C ASP A 144 6.66 -0.81 20.81
N TYR A 145 6.82 -1.28 19.57
CA TYR A 145 7.73 -2.37 19.20
C TYR A 145 9.20 -2.09 19.55
N PHE A 146 9.63 -0.84 19.59
CA PHE A 146 10.98 -0.46 20.01
C PHE A 146 11.33 -0.98 21.42
N ARG A 147 10.35 -1.07 22.35
CA ARG A 147 10.56 -1.61 23.70
C ARG A 147 11.05 -3.05 23.67
N PHE A 148 10.56 -3.82 22.70
CA PHE A 148 10.87 -5.25 22.56
C PHE A 148 12.25 -5.50 21.94
N LEU A 149 12.71 -4.66 21.05
CA LEU A 149 13.96 -4.90 20.31
C LEU A 149 15.14 -4.06 20.81
N PHE A 150 14.93 -2.85 21.34
CA PHE A 150 16.04 -2.00 21.81
C PHE A 150 16.81 -2.59 22.98
N GLN A 151 16.20 -3.46 23.78
CA GLN A 151 16.93 -4.19 24.82
C GLN A 151 18.13 -4.99 24.27
N TYR A 152 18.10 -5.35 22.99
CA TYR A 152 19.17 -6.10 22.33
C TYR A 152 20.15 -5.19 21.56
N ALA A 153 20.01 -3.88 21.62
CA ALA A 153 20.98 -2.97 21.03
C ALA A 153 22.32 -3.09 21.77
N ASP A 154 23.43 -2.86 21.05
CA ASP A 154 24.75 -2.77 21.66
C ASP A 154 24.79 -1.56 22.61
N PRO A 155 24.99 -1.75 23.95
CA PRO A 155 25.04 -0.65 24.91
C PRO A 155 26.08 0.41 24.61
N ALA A 156 27.19 0.04 23.95
CA ALA A 156 28.25 0.98 23.58
C ALA A 156 27.81 1.90 22.43
N SER A 157 26.90 1.46 21.58
CA SER A 157 26.38 2.23 20.46
C SER A 157 25.04 2.90 20.78
N PHE A 158 24.24 2.34 21.69
CA PHE A 158 22.91 2.84 22.03
C PHE A 158 22.49 2.39 23.44
N ASP A 159 22.47 3.33 24.39
CA ASP A 159 22.07 3.08 25.78
C ASP A 159 20.56 3.25 25.95
N CYS A 160 19.80 2.17 25.66
CA CYS A 160 18.36 2.17 25.77
C CYS A 160 17.85 2.28 27.22
N GLU A 161 18.64 1.81 28.20
CA GLU A 161 18.26 1.92 29.62
C GLU A 161 18.31 3.36 30.09
N LYS A 162 19.40 4.05 29.79
CA LYS A 162 19.55 5.48 30.15
C LYS A 162 18.55 6.38 29.43
N ILE A 163 18.26 6.11 28.14
CA ILE A 163 17.45 7.00 27.30
C ILE A 163 15.95 6.72 27.50
N TYR A 164 15.56 5.44 27.61
CA TYR A 164 14.15 5.02 27.61
C TYR A 164 13.74 4.19 28.84
N GLY A 165 14.66 3.92 29.76
CA GLY A 165 14.38 3.05 30.90
C GLY A 165 14.15 1.57 30.53
N ILE A 166 14.62 1.13 29.35
CA ILE A 166 14.50 -0.25 28.88
C ILE A 166 15.77 -0.99 29.28
N PRO A 167 15.72 -1.99 30.20
CA PRO A 167 16.89 -2.72 30.62
C PRO A 167 17.56 -3.44 29.45
N HIS A 168 18.89 -3.40 29.37
CA HIS A 168 19.64 -4.17 28.39
C HIS A 168 19.52 -5.68 28.66
N ASN A 169 19.38 -6.45 27.58
CA ASN A 169 19.47 -7.89 27.68
C ASN A 169 20.95 -8.29 27.86
N THR A 170 21.23 -9.08 28.89
CA THR A 170 22.61 -9.47 29.23
C THR A 170 23.09 -10.75 28.52
N HIS A 171 22.19 -11.45 27.84
CA HIS A 171 22.48 -12.75 27.21
C HIS A 171 22.54 -12.68 25.69
N HIS A 172 21.81 -11.75 25.09
CA HIS A 172 21.66 -11.63 23.65
C HIS A 172 21.78 -10.19 23.20
N SER A 173 22.39 -9.97 22.05
CA SER A 173 22.54 -8.65 21.44
C SER A 173 22.57 -8.72 19.91
N TYR A 174 22.24 -7.59 19.27
CA TYR A 174 22.53 -7.40 17.86
C TYR A 174 24.07 -7.39 17.61
N PRO A 175 24.53 -7.73 16.41
CA PRO A 175 23.77 -7.99 15.18
C PRO A 175 23.13 -9.38 15.13
N LEU A 176 21.98 -9.48 14.43
CA LEU A 176 21.35 -10.77 14.13
C LEU A 176 22.28 -11.65 13.31
N LYS A 177 22.33 -12.94 13.63
CA LYS A 177 23.21 -13.91 12.93
C LYS A 177 22.70 -14.19 11.52
N LYS A 178 23.59 -14.26 10.56
CA LYS A 178 23.29 -14.34 9.12
C LYS A 178 22.47 -15.57 8.69
N ASN A 179 22.57 -16.69 9.42
CA ASN A 179 21.88 -17.93 9.03
C ASN A 179 20.62 -18.21 9.84
N PHE A 180 20.62 -17.84 11.13
CA PHE A 180 19.57 -18.27 12.06
C PHE A 180 19.15 -17.15 13.01
N GLY A 181 19.58 -15.90 12.75
CA GLY A 181 19.27 -14.78 13.62
C GLY A 181 17.81 -14.34 13.50
N GLY A 182 17.13 -14.26 14.64
CA GLY A 182 15.77 -13.75 14.68
C GLY A 182 15.30 -13.46 16.09
N VAL A 183 14.25 -12.67 16.22
CA VAL A 183 13.60 -12.34 17.49
C VAL A 183 12.10 -12.50 17.34
N PHE A 184 11.47 -13.24 18.26
CA PHE A 184 10.03 -13.28 18.36
C PHE A 184 9.57 -12.40 19.51
N SER A 185 8.57 -11.55 19.27
CA SER A 185 8.02 -10.60 20.24
C SER A 185 6.52 -10.79 20.37
N HIS A 186 6.05 -10.97 21.60
CA HIS A 186 4.65 -11.18 21.93
C HIS A 186 3.92 -9.88 22.24
N GLY A 187 2.71 -9.71 21.71
CA GLY A 187 1.75 -8.71 22.18
C GLY A 187 2.21 -7.26 22.02
N VAL A 188 2.87 -6.96 20.92
CA VAL A 188 3.23 -5.56 20.57
C VAL A 188 1.97 -4.76 20.35
N THR A 189 1.88 -3.58 20.95
CA THR A 189 0.72 -2.70 20.86
C THR A 189 0.85 -1.76 19.68
N VAL A 190 -0.02 -1.91 18.69
CA VAL A 190 -0.20 -0.97 17.57
C VAL A 190 -1.23 0.08 17.98
N PHE A 191 -0.83 1.34 17.94
CA PHE A 191 -1.66 2.47 18.38
C PHE A 191 -1.70 3.63 17.38
N ARG A 192 -1.07 3.46 16.21
CA ARG A 192 -1.17 4.39 15.08
C ARG A 192 -1.64 3.67 13.85
N ASP A 193 -2.37 4.40 13.05
CA ASP A 193 -2.76 4.03 11.69
C ASP A 193 -1.57 4.11 10.72
N THR A 194 -1.79 3.75 9.47
CA THR A 194 -0.77 3.68 8.41
C THR A 194 -0.17 5.05 8.07
N GLU A 195 0.97 5.04 7.36
CA GLU A 195 1.59 6.26 6.81
C GLU A 195 0.61 7.00 5.88
N ALA A 196 -0.16 6.28 5.08
CA ALA A 196 -1.17 6.87 4.19
C ALA A 196 -2.25 7.67 4.95
N ASN A 197 -2.55 7.26 6.18
CA ASN A 197 -3.49 7.94 7.08
C ASN A 197 -2.78 8.88 8.07
N GLY A 198 -1.53 9.29 7.77
CA GLY A 198 -0.78 10.27 8.56
C GLY A 198 -0.40 9.79 9.95
N TYR A 199 -0.31 8.48 10.17
CA TYR A 199 -0.03 7.89 11.49
C TYR A 199 -1.01 8.35 12.58
N ALA A 200 -2.28 8.51 12.23
CA ALA A 200 -3.34 8.92 13.16
C ALA A 200 -3.36 8.03 14.41
N LEU A 201 -3.60 8.63 15.57
CA LEU A 201 -3.72 7.87 16.83
C LEU A 201 -5.05 7.13 16.87
N LEU A 202 -5.01 5.83 17.15
CA LEU A 202 -6.18 4.97 17.20
C LEU A 202 -6.94 5.13 18.52
N GLU A 203 -8.27 5.23 18.46
CA GLU A 203 -9.10 5.22 19.67
C GLU A 203 -9.10 3.86 20.37
N THR A 204 -8.88 2.80 19.61
CA THR A 204 -8.79 1.42 20.10
C THR A 204 -7.49 0.80 19.60
N PRO A 205 -6.40 0.89 20.36
CA PRO A 205 -5.18 0.15 20.10
C PRO A 205 -5.42 -1.37 20.08
N TRP A 206 -4.58 -2.08 19.35
CA TRP A 206 -4.67 -3.53 19.23
C TRP A 206 -3.30 -4.17 19.34
N GLN A 207 -3.25 -5.48 19.59
CA GLN A 207 -2.00 -6.21 19.80
C GLN A 207 -1.78 -7.24 18.70
N VAL A 208 -0.51 -7.46 18.36
CA VAL A 208 -0.07 -8.48 17.41
C VAL A 208 1.33 -8.96 17.76
N ASN A 209 1.65 -10.19 17.35
CA ASN A 209 2.97 -10.76 17.55
C ASN A 209 3.87 -10.47 16.35
N PHE A 210 5.17 -10.32 16.56
CA PHE A 210 6.14 -10.12 15.49
C PHE A 210 7.24 -11.17 15.50
N VAL A 211 7.70 -11.53 14.29
CA VAL A 211 8.96 -12.25 14.09
C VAL A 211 9.91 -11.37 13.29
N ALA A 212 11.01 -10.95 13.91
CA ALA A 212 12.04 -10.15 13.27
C ALA A 212 13.16 -11.05 12.74
N VAL A 213 13.37 -11.02 11.43
CA VAL A 213 14.49 -11.73 10.75
C VAL A 213 15.04 -10.80 9.67
N ALA A 214 16.37 -10.79 9.52
CA ALA A 214 17.05 -9.96 8.53
C ALA A 214 17.40 -10.76 7.29
N ALA A 215 16.96 -10.31 6.12
CA ALA A 215 17.37 -10.88 4.83
C ALA A 215 18.85 -10.57 4.53
N ASN A 216 19.46 -11.35 3.65
CA ASN A 216 20.79 -11.05 3.13
C ASN A 216 20.77 -9.75 2.32
N ASN A 217 21.63 -8.80 2.65
CA ASN A 217 21.84 -7.61 1.81
C ASN A 217 22.78 -7.97 0.66
N ILE A 218 22.20 -8.22 -0.51
CA ILE A 218 22.93 -8.64 -1.70
C ILE A 218 23.08 -7.54 -2.75
N ARG A 219 22.67 -6.31 -2.46
CA ARG A 219 22.69 -5.18 -3.41
C ARG A 219 24.00 -5.05 -4.19
N ARG A 220 25.16 -5.26 -3.52
CA ARG A 220 26.49 -5.15 -4.16
C ARG A 220 26.82 -6.31 -5.11
N PHE A 221 26.02 -7.36 -5.13
CA PHE A 221 26.23 -8.57 -5.90
C PHE A 221 25.21 -8.73 -7.04
N MET A 222 24.29 -7.77 -7.19
CA MET A 222 23.14 -7.93 -8.08
C MET A 222 23.40 -7.57 -9.54
N ASP A 223 24.35 -6.75 -9.84
CA ASP A 223 24.80 -6.30 -11.15
C ASP A 223 24.09 -6.96 -12.38
N GLY A 224 22.85 -6.56 -12.66
CA GLY A 224 21.99 -7.13 -13.70
C GLY A 224 21.43 -8.53 -13.47
N ARG A 225 21.64 -9.16 -12.32
CA ARG A 225 21.16 -10.51 -12.02
C ARG A 225 19.67 -10.52 -11.64
N THR A 226 19.00 -11.56 -12.10
CA THR A 226 17.58 -11.84 -11.78
C THR A 226 17.42 -12.90 -10.68
N THR A 227 18.51 -13.50 -10.21
CA THR A 227 18.53 -14.53 -9.16
C THR A 227 19.47 -14.17 -8.03
N ILE A 228 19.18 -14.65 -6.81
CA ILE A 228 20.06 -14.54 -5.65
C ILE A 228 21.34 -15.34 -5.98
N PRO A 229 22.55 -14.78 -5.77
CA PRO A 229 23.78 -15.52 -5.99
C PRO A 229 23.87 -16.79 -5.13
N ASP A 230 24.35 -17.89 -5.70
CA ASP A 230 24.34 -19.23 -5.08
C ASP A 230 24.92 -19.26 -3.66
N GLN A 231 25.94 -18.47 -3.39
CA GLN A 231 26.54 -18.36 -2.06
C GLN A 231 25.59 -17.87 -0.96
N PHE A 232 24.50 -17.18 -1.31
CA PHE A 232 23.51 -16.67 -0.35
C PHE A 232 22.26 -17.55 -0.24
N ILE A 233 22.06 -18.49 -1.17
CA ILE A 233 20.85 -19.36 -1.17
C ILE A 233 20.75 -20.17 0.13
N PRO A 234 21.81 -20.89 0.61
CA PRO A 234 21.71 -21.66 1.84
C PRO A 234 21.32 -20.82 3.06
N SER A 235 21.93 -19.63 3.21
CA SER A 235 21.60 -18.74 4.33
C SER A 235 20.18 -18.16 4.19
N THR A 236 19.72 -17.84 2.99
CA THR A 236 18.35 -17.35 2.75
C THR A 236 17.32 -18.43 3.11
N LEU A 237 17.52 -19.68 2.69
CA LEU A 237 16.66 -20.79 3.08
C LEU A 237 16.62 -20.98 4.62
N ASN A 238 17.77 -20.90 5.29
CA ASN A 238 17.84 -21.02 6.74
C ASN A 238 17.11 -19.86 7.45
N LEU A 239 17.16 -18.64 6.93
CA LEU A 239 16.43 -17.50 7.48
C LEU A 239 14.91 -17.68 7.30
N ILE A 240 14.45 -18.19 6.15
CA ILE A 240 13.02 -18.50 5.95
C ILE A 240 12.58 -19.61 6.92
N ARG A 241 13.36 -20.69 7.08
CA ARG A 241 13.07 -21.73 8.09
C ARG A 241 13.04 -21.14 9.51
N THR A 242 13.92 -20.20 9.81
CA THR A 242 13.93 -19.53 11.13
C THR A 242 12.67 -18.73 11.38
N ILE A 243 12.14 -18.00 10.38
CA ILE A 243 10.84 -17.31 10.49
C ILE A 243 9.75 -18.31 10.90
N LEU A 244 9.64 -19.42 10.17
CA LEU A 244 8.58 -20.42 10.40
C LEU A 244 8.75 -21.14 11.75
N ARG A 245 9.97 -21.55 12.10
CA ARG A 245 10.24 -22.25 13.37
C ARG A 245 10.00 -21.36 14.59
N LEU A 246 10.45 -20.09 14.54
CA LEU A 246 10.19 -19.12 15.60
C LEU A 246 8.69 -18.88 15.77
N ALA A 247 7.98 -18.61 14.68
CA ALA A 247 6.54 -18.40 14.75
C ALA A 247 5.81 -19.64 15.29
N TYR A 248 6.05 -20.82 14.74
CA TYR A 248 5.38 -22.05 15.16
C TYR A 248 5.64 -22.40 16.63
N ASN A 249 6.90 -22.34 17.07
CA ASN A 249 7.30 -22.66 18.46
C ASN A 249 6.72 -21.70 19.51
N ASN A 250 6.29 -20.52 19.07
CA ASN A 250 5.61 -19.52 19.89
C ASN A 250 4.08 -19.49 19.67
N GLY A 251 3.52 -20.60 19.20
CA GLY A 251 2.07 -20.80 19.14
C GLY A 251 1.39 -20.19 17.92
N GLN A 252 2.14 -19.60 16.98
CA GLN A 252 1.54 -18.93 15.83
C GLN A 252 1.10 -19.95 14.78
N ARG A 253 -0.07 -19.71 14.17
CA ARG A 253 -0.65 -20.55 13.13
C ARG A 253 -1.10 -19.74 11.92
N ARG A 254 -1.12 -18.42 12.03
CA ARG A 254 -1.39 -17.48 10.95
C ARG A 254 -0.20 -16.53 10.79
N LEU A 255 0.26 -16.34 9.56
CA LEU A 255 1.41 -15.49 9.28
C LEU A 255 1.04 -14.41 8.26
N VAL A 256 1.45 -13.17 8.52
CA VAL A 256 1.49 -12.09 7.55
C VAL A 256 2.95 -11.80 7.22
N LEU A 257 3.38 -12.27 6.08
CA LEU A 257 4.73 -12.12 5.55
C LEU A 257 4.79 -10.96 4.53
N GLY A 258 5.96 -10.69 3.98
CA GLY A 258 6.18 -9.64 2.98
C GLY A 258 7.25 -10.02 1.96
N ALA A 259 7.57 -9.10 1.04
CA ALA A 259 8.62 -9.28 0.05
C ALA A 259 10.01 -9.20 0.70
N PHE A 260 10.40 -10.27 1.38
CA PHE A 260 11.56 -10.37 2.27
C PHE A 260 12.88 -9.99 1.59
N GLY A 261 13.41 -8.83 1.95
CA GLY A 261 14.65 -8.29 1.41
C GLY A 261 14.58 -7.76 -0.03
N CYS A 262 13.40 -7.71 -0.67
CA CYS A 262 13.27 -7.30 -2.09
C CYS A 262 13.37 -5.78 -2.31
N GLY A 263 13.32 -4.98 -1.25
CA GLY A 263 13.52 -3.53 -1.31
C GLY A 263 14.99 -3.12 -1.21
N ALA A 264 15.36 -2.50 -0.10
CA ALA A 264 16.71 -1.96 0.14
C ALA A 264 17.85 -2.99 0.01
N PHE A 265 17.59 -4.28 0.24
CA PHE A 265 18.61 -5.35 0.17
C PHE A 265 18.72 -5.99 -1.22
N ALA A 266 17.83 -5.60 -2.16
CA ALA A 266 17.86 -5.94 -3.58
C ALA A 266 17.79 -7.46 -3.90
N ASN A 267 17.10 -8.24 -3.07
CA ASN A 267 16.81 -9.63 -3.42
C ASN A 267 15.78 -9.68 -4.55
N PRO A 268 15.99 -10.47 -5.63
CA PRO A 268 15.04 -10.60 -6.73
C PRO A 268 13.71 -11.20 -6.26
N PRO A 269 12.57 -10.53 -6.49
CA PRO A 269 11.30 -10.93 -5.90
C PRO A 269 10.85 -12.33 -6.32
N LYS A 270 10.94 -12.67 -7.60
CA LYS A 270 10.55 -13.99 -8.11
C LYS A 270 11.36 -15.11 -7.48
N HIS A 271 12.69 -14.97 -7.46
CA HIS A 271 13.54 -15.99 -6.85
C HIS A 271 13.33 -16.08 -5.33
N MET A 272 13.09 -14.94 -4.63
CA MET A 272 12.76 -14.96 -3.20
C MET A 272 11.44 -15.72 -2.96
N ALA A 273 10.41 -15.48 -3.76
CA ALA A 273 9.14 -16.21 -3.67
C ALA A 273 9.32 -17.71 -3.94
N GLU A 274 10.18 -18.08 -4.91
CA GLU A 274 10.52 -19.48 -5.20
C GLU A 274 11.21 -20.15 -4.00
N LEU A 275 12.12 -19.46 -3.30
CA LEU A 275 12.77 -19.99 -2.10
C LEU A 275 11.76 -20.15 -0.93
N PHE A 276 10.81 -19.23 -0.77
CA PHE A 276 9.70 -19.43 0.17
C PHE A 276 8.88 -20.67 -0.18
N LYS A 277 8.47 -20.82 -1.45
CA LYS A 277 7.74 -22.00 -1.93
C LYS A 277 8.51 -23.29 -1.70
N GLN A 278 9.83 -23.28 -1.93
CA GLN A 278 10.69 -24.43 -1.66
C GLN A 278 10.61 -24.83 -0.18
N VAL A 279 10.74 -23.88 0.76
CA VAL A 279 10.69 -24.17 2.20
C VAL A 279 9.30 -24.62 2.63
N PHE A 280 8.21 -24.02 2.12
CA PHE A 280 6.84 -24.46 2.44
C PHE A 280 6.58 -25.90 2.01
N ASN A 281 7.22 -26.36 0.94
CA ASN A 281 7.11 -27.74 0.46
C ASN A 281 7.98 -28.74 1.24
N GLU A 282 8.83 -28.29 2.16
CA GLU A 282 9.59 -29.19 3.01
C GLU A 282 8.64 -29.93 3.97
N LYS A 283 8.84 -31.25 4.12
CA LYS A 283 8.02 -32.08 5.04
C LYS A 283 7.95 -31.52 6.46
N GLU A 284 8.98 -30.77 6.85
CA GLU A 284 9.05 -30.12 8.16
C GLU A 284 7.89 -29.17 8.40
N PHE A 285 7.48 -28.40 7.38
CA PHE A 285 6.52 -27.31 7.54
C PHE A 285 5.10 -27.61 7.08
N GLN A 286 4.89 -28.72 6.37
CA GLN A 286 3.57 -29.13 5.89
C GLN A 286 2.59 -29.34 7.05
N GLY A 287 1.39 -28.74 6.94
CA GLY A 287 0.30 -28.89 7.88
C GLY A 287 0.45 -28.14 9.21
N LEU A 288 1.44 -27.26 9.34
CA LEU A 288 1.74 -26.52 10.58
C LEU A 288 0.94 -25.23 10.72
N PHE A 289 0.70 -24.52 9.63
CA PHE A 289 0.07 -23.21 9.60
C PHE A 289 -1.31 -23.31 8.96
N ARG A 290 -2.26 -22.55 9.50
CA ARG A 290 -3.60 -22.42 8.94
C ARG A 290 -3.57 -21.48 7.73
N GLU A 291 -2.92 -20.33 7.89
CA GLU A 291 -2.83 -19.27 6.88
C GLU A 291 -1.40 -18.73 6.78
N ILE A 292 -0.88 -18.60 5.57
CA ILE A 292 0.38 -17.90 5.29
C ILE A 292 0.08 -16.88 4.18
N HIS A 293 -0.08 -15.64 4.57
CA HIS A 293 -0.42 -14.55 3.68
C HIS A 293 0.77 -13.60 3.47
N PHE A 294 0.93 -13.11 2.25
CA PHE A 294 1.94 -12.10 1.92
C PHE A 294 1.24 -10.76 1.68
N ALA A 295 1.46 -9.80 2.56
CA ALA A 295 1.00 -8.42 2.39
C ALA A 295 2.14 -7.58 1.81
N ILE A 296 2.00 -7.19 0.55
CA ILE A 296 3.06 -6.54 -0.24
C ILE A 296 2.47 -5.30 -0.89
N ILE A 297 2.86 -4.12 -0.40
CA ILE A 297 2.47 -2.85 -1.03
C ILE A 297 3.22 -2.68 -2.34
N GLU A 298 2.48 -2.41 -3.41
CA GLU A 298 3.04 -1.91 -4.65
C GLU A 298 3.22 -0.40 -4.56
N ASP A 299 4.46 0.02 -4.54
CA ASP A 299 4.83 1.42 -4.55
C ASP A 299 5.59 1.79 -5.85
N HIS A 300 5.82 3.07 -6.04
CA HIS A 300 6.58 3.58 -7.18
C HIS A 300 8.03 3.05 -7.25
N ASN A 301 8.57 2.47 -6.16
CA ASN A 301 9.92 1.89 -6.14
C ASN A 301 9.91 0.42 -6.57
N SER A 302 8.81 -0.30 -6.36
CA SER A 302 8.67 -1.71 -6.74
C SER A 302 8.26 -1.89 -8.21
N HIS A 303 7.65 -0.87 -8.83
CA HIS A 303 7.15 -0.91 -10.21
C HIS A 303 6.31 -2.16 -10.52
N GLY A 304 5.42 -2.56 -9.62
CA GLY A 304 4.59 -3.75 -9.77
C GLY A 304 5.32 -5.09 -9.63
N ARG A 305 6.62 -5.08 -9.38
CA ARG A 305 7.43 -6.30 -9.49
C ARG A 305 7.34 -7.22 -8.29
N ASN A 306 7.18 -6.66 -7.07
CA ASN A 306 7.20 -7.48 -5.86
C ASN A 306 5.91 -8.28 -5.70
N TYR A 307 4.77 -7.62 -5.74
CA TYR A 307 3.46 -8.25 -5.59
C TYR A 307 3.20 -9.31 -6.66
N ASN A 308 3.35 -8.93 -7.94
CA ASN A 308 3.10 -9.83 -9.07
C ASN A 308 4.01 -11.06 -9.05
N ALA A 309 5.30 -10.89 -8.72
CA ALA A 309 6.24 -12.01 -8.63
C ALA A 309 5.86 -13.01 -7.53
N PHE A 310 5.44 -12.52 -6.36
CA PHE A 310 5.00 -13.39 -5.26
C PHE A 310 3.67 -14.06 -5.59
N LYS A 311 2.71 -13.35 -6.19
CA LYS A 311 1.42 -13.89 -6.61
C LYS A 311 1.60 -15.00 -7.65
N GLU A 312 2.39 -14.78 -8.70
CA GLU A 312 2.69 -15.77 -9.74
C GLU A 312 3.26 -17.08 -9.18
N VAL A 313 4.18 -16.98 -8.22
CA VAL A 313 4.89 -18.15 -7.68
C VAL A 313 4.08 -18.89 -6.62
N LEU A 314 3.42 -18.17 -5.71
CA LEU A 314 2.78 -18.76 -4.53
C LEU A 314 1.31 -19.11 -4.75
N CYS A 315 0.62 -18.41 -5.66
CA CYS A 315 -0.79 -18.61 -5.98
C CYS A 315 -0.98 -18.77 -7.50
N PRO A 316 -0.30 -19.75 -8.17
CA PRO A 316 -0.35 -19.89 -9.64
C PRO A 316 -1.75 -20.30 -10.16
N GLU A 317 -2.56 -20.95 -9.35
CA GLU A 317 -3.92 -21.36 -9.72
C GLU A 317 -4.86 -20.17 -9.87
N CYS A 318 -4.58 -19.08 -9.15
CA CYS A 318 -5.26 -17.80 -9.33
C CYS A 318 -4.88 -17.09 -10.65
N SER A 319 -3.86 -17.59 -11.35
CA SER A 319 -3.42 -17.06 -12.65
C SER A 319 -3.91 -17.87 -13.85
N SER A 320 -4.39 -19.11 -13.65
CA SER A 320 -4.74 -20.07 -14.71
C SER A 320 -6.21 -20.49 -14.76
N ASN A 321 -6.99 -20.22 -13.75
CA ASN A 321 -8.42 -20.53 -13.72
C ASN A 321 -9.24 -19.24 -13.83
N ASN A 322 -10.02 -19.16 -14.91
CA ASN A 322 -11.16 -18.27 -15.06
C ASN A 322 -12.27 -18.60 -14.03
N ASP A 323 -11.95 -18.71 -12.76
CA ASP A 323 -12.95 -18.87 -11.72
C ASP A 323 -13.35 -17.49 -11.17
N ASN A 324 -14.59 -17.15 -11.45
CA ASN A 324 -15.29 -15.91 -11.21
C ASN A 324 -15.40 -15.48 -9.72
N SER A 325 -14.67 -16.11 -8.78
CA SER A 325 -14.76 -15.76 -7.34
C SER A 325 -13.56 -15.00 -6.76
N GLU A 326 -12.36 -14.99 -7.43
CA GLU A 326 -11.17 -14.29 -6.93
C GLU A 326 -10.83 -12.99 -7.69
N LEU A 327 -11.46 -12.76 -8.84
CA LEU A 327 -11.48 -11.48 -9.53
C LEU A 327 -12.21 -10.38 -8.73
N ASP A 328 -12.95 -10.79 -7.70
CA ASP A 328 -13.76 -9.90 -6.87
C ASP A 328 -12.92 -9.06 -5.87
N ASP A 329 -11.79 -9.56 -5.37
CA ASP A 329 -10.98 -8.82 -4.37
C ASP A 329 -10.14 -7.68 -4.98
N SER A 330 -9.58 -7.82 -6.19
CA SER A 330 -8.89 -6.69 -6.85
C SER A 330 -9.87 -5.69 -7.45
N LYS A 331 -11.04 -6.16 -7.88
CA LYS A 331 -12.18 -5.32 -8.30
C LYS A 331 -12.78 -4.58 -7.10
N ASN A 332 -12.86 -5.22 -5.95
CA ASN A 332 -13.29 -4.61 -4.71
C ASN A 332 -12.30 -3.52 -4.22
N ASP A 333 -11.01 -3.65 -4.50
CA ASP A 333 -9.99 -2.68 -4.08
C ASP A 333 -10.09 -1.39 -4.90
N TYR A 334 -10.12 -1.46 -6.26
CA TYR A 334 -10.35 -0.27 -7.11
C TYR A 334 -11.73 0.33 -6.90
N LYS A 335 -12.75 -0.51 -6.73
CA LYS A 335 -14.11 -0.06 -6.45
C LYS A 335 -14.17 0.74 -5.16
N HIS A 336 -13.66 0.19 -4.07
CA HIS A 336 -13.68 0.85 -2.76
C HIS A 336 -12.92 2.18 -2.79
N GLU A 337 -11.74 2.22 -3.46
CA GLU A 337 -10.94 3.43 -3.58
C GLU A 337 -11.66 4.49 -4.42
N ILE A 338 -12.21 4.13 -5.59
CA ILE A 338 -12.97 5.05 -6.45
C ILE A 338 -14.21 5.56 -5.74
N GLU A 339 -14.98 4.70 -5.08
CA GLU A 339 -16.18 5.08 -4.33
C GLU A 339 -15.84 6.03 -3.19
N SER A 340 -14.79 5.75 -2.41
CA SER A 340 -14.31 6.61 -1.33
C SER A 340 -13.88 7.98 -1.83
N LEU A 341 -13.10 8.03 -2.93
CA LEU A 341 -12.65 9.27 -3.55
C LEU A 341 -13.84 10.11 -4.06
N LEU A 342 -14.80 9.51 -4.75
CA LEU A 342 -15.98 10.20 -5.24
C LEU A 342 -16.87 10.73 -4.10
N LEU A 343 -17.09 9.94 -3.05
CA LEU A 343 -17.84 10.37 -1.86
C LEU A 343 -17.16 11.53 -1.13
N SER A 344 -15.81 11.51 -1.06
CA SER A 344 -15.05 12.58 -0.41
C SER A 344 -15.23 13.96 -1.05
N THR A 345 -15.67 14.01 -2.32
CA THR A 345 -15.94 15.29 -3.01
C THR A 345 -17.19 16.01 -2.46
N GLY A 346 -18.07 15.31 -1.77
CA GLY A 346 -19.35 15.86 -1.30
C GLY A 346 -20.26 16.42 -2.42
N ARG A 347 -19.98 16.05 -3.70
CA ARG A 347 -20.67 16.61 -4.86
C ARG A 347 -22.10 16.08 -4.96
N LYS A 348 -23.05 16.99 -5.17
CA LYS A 348 -24.46 16.63 -5.38
C LYS A 348 -24.60 15.70 -6.58
N GLY A 349 -25.25 14.55 -6.36
CA GLY A 349 -25.50 13.52 -7.38
C GLY A 349 -24.48 12.37 -7.36
N VAL A 350 -23.42 12.43 -6.57
CA VAL A 350 -22.40 11.36 -6.48
C VAL A 350 -23.00 10.02 -6.08
N GLU A 351 -23.95 9.98 -5.15
CA GLU A 351 -24.60 8.73 -4.73
C GLU A 351 -25.32 8.03 -5.89
N ASN A 352 -25.99 8.79 -6.76
CA ASN A 352 -26.61 8.24 -7.96
C ASN A 352 -25.56 7.77 -8.97
N VAL A 353 -24.45 8.49 -9.10
CA VAL A 353 -23.33 8.07 -9.95
C VAL A 353 -22.80 6.73 -9.46
N LEU A 354 -22.48 6.58 -8.18
CA LEU A 354 -21.99 5.33 -7.61
C LEU A 354 -22.94 4.15 -7.86
N LYS A 355 -24.24 4.37 -7.67
CA LYS A 355 -25.24 3.35 -7.99
C LYS A 355 -25.15 2.93 -9.47
N ASN A 356 -25.12 3.88 -10.39
CA ASN A 356 -25.10 3.60 -11.82
C ASN A 356 -23.76 3.00 -12.29
N LEU A 357 -22.63 3.36 -11.68
CA LEU A 357 -21.34 2.72 -11.93
C LEU A 357 -21.39 1.23 -11.57
N ASN A 358 -22.00 0.90 -10.43
CA ASN A 358 -22.18 -0.48 -9.99
C ASN A 358 -23.13 -1.25 -10.92
N ASP A 359 -24.29 -0.70 -11.20
CA ASP A 359 -25.34 -1.36 -12.00
C ASP A 359 -24.89 -1.51 -13.48
N GLY A 360 -24.09 -0.57 -14.00
CA GLY A 360 -23.62 -0.52 -15.39
C GLY A 360 -22.31 -1.25 -15.67
N GLY A 361 -21.69 -1.89 -14.65
CA GLY A 361 -20.51 -2.70 -14.84
C GLY A 361 -19.20 -1.94 -15.00
N PHE A 362 -19.10 -0.68 -14.53
CA PHE A 362 -17.88 0.13 -14.59
C PHE A 362 -16.64 -0.59 -14.04
N TYR A 363 -16.83 -1.38 -12.99
CA TYR A 363 -15.77 -2.13 -12.31
C TYR A 363 -15.43 -3.46 -12.97
N THR A 364 -16.11 -3.83 -14.06
CA THR A 364 -15.93 -5.12 -14.73
C THR A 364 -15.54 -4.99 -16.19
N VAL A 365 -15.89 -3.90 -16.86
CA VAL A 365 -15.57 -3.72 -18.29
C VAL A 365 -14.10 -3.32 -18.51
N PRO A 366 -13.47 -3.72 -19.64
CA PRO A 366 -12.14 -3.27 -20.00
C PRO A 366 -12.14 -1.80 -20.44
N ALA A 367 -10.98 -1.12 -20.36
CA ALA A 367 -10.85 0.26 -20.86
C ALA A 367 -10.80 0.34 -22.40
N SER A 368 -10.42 -0.75 -23.08
CA SER A 368 -10.29 -0.85 -24.53
C SER A 368 -10.38 -2.29 -24.99
N ILE A 369 -10.89 -2.54 -26.19
CA ILE A 369 -10.93 -3.89 -26.79
C ILE A 369 -9.59 -4.29 -27.42
N LYS A 370 -8.77 -3.37 -27.88
CA LYS A 370 -7.59 -3.65 -28.70
C LYS A 370 -6.27 -3.03 -28.19
N PHE A 371 -6.35 -2.13 -27.22
CA PHE A 371 -5.19 -1.33 -26.81
C PHE A 371 -4.83 -1.58 -25.35
N HIS A 372 -4.79 -0.55 -24.53
CA HIS A 372 -4.44 -0.61 -23.12
C HIS A 372 -5.58 -1.13 -22.24
N ASN A 373 -5.23 -1.78 -21.13
CA ASN A 373 -6.18 -2.29 -20.13
C ASN A 373 -7.33 -3.13 -20.72
N ASN A 374 -7.01 -4.02 -21.64
CA ASN A 374 -7.94 -4.98 -22.24
C ASN A 374 -8.10 -6.21 -21.32
N PHE A 375 -8.56 -5.97 -20.11
CA PHE A 375 -8.87 -7.00 -19.11
C PHE A 375 -10.09 -6.59 -18.30
N GLU A 376 -10.70 -7.53 -17.61
CA GLU A 376 -11.87 -7.28 -16.79
C GLU A 376 -11.55 -6.31 -15.64
N GLY A 377 -12.31 -5.20 -15.52
CA GLY A 377 -12.03 -4.10 -14.58
C GLY A 377 -11.02 -3.08 -15.10
N GLY A 378 -10.55 -3.23 -16.34
CA GLY A 378 -9.58 -2.33 -16.95
C GLY A 378 -10.01 -0.87 -17.01
N LEU A 379 -11.33 -0.60 -17.12
CA LEU A 379 -11.86 0.77 -17.11
C LEU A 379 -11.69 1.45 -15.74
N ALA A 380 -12.01 0.75 -14.66
CA ALA A 380 -11.83 1.26 -13.30
C ALA A 380 -10.33 1.48 -12.98
N HIS A 381 -9.49 0.51 -13.37
CA HIS A 381 -8.04 0.62 -13.23
C HIS A 381 -7.48 1.84 -13.97
N HIS A 382 -7.84 2.02 -15.24
CA HIS A 382 -7.43 3.17 -16.04
C HIS A 382 -7.88 4.50 -15.41
N SER A 383 -9.14 4.60 -15.01
CA SER A 383 -9.70 5.81 -14.39
C SER A 383 -8.96 6.18 -13.10
N LEU A 384 -8.60 5.19 -12.27
CA LEU A 384 -7.84 5.41 -11.06
C LEU A 384 -6.40 5.89 -11.37
N ARG A 385 -5.75 5.34 -12.39
CA ARG A 385 -4.44 5.81 -12.84
C ARG A 385 -4.49 7.25 -13.37
N VAL A 386 -5.50 7.59 -14.17
CA VAL A 386 -5.69 8.98 -14.63
C VAL A 386 -5.87 9.92 -13.43
N TYR A 387 -6.60 9.49 -12.40
CA TYR A 387 -6.71 10.26 -11.16
C TYR A 387 -5.34 10.45 -10.47
N GLN A 388 -4.55 9.41 -10.31
CA GLN A 388 -3.26 9.48 -9.64
C GLN A 388 -2.29 10.44 -10.36
N GLU A 389 -2.24 10.39 -11.70
CA GLU A 389 -1.43 11.29 -12.51
C GLU A 389 -1.94 12.75 -12.45
N ALA A 390 -3.26 12.96 -12.61
CA ALA A 390 -3.86 14.28 -12.55
C ALA A 390 -3.72 14.91 -11.14
N TYR A 391 -3.86 14.11 -10.11
CA TYR A 391 -3.71 14.58 -8.72
C TYR A 391 -2.26 14.98 -8.42
N ALA A 392 -1.27 14.20 -8.86
CA ALA A 392 0.14 14.53 -8.71
C ALA A 392 0.50 15.86 -9.40
N ASP A 393 0.04 16.04 -10.64
CA ASP A 393 0.28 17.28 -11.39
C ASP A 393 -0.48 18.48 -10.78
N TYR A 394 -1.71 18.28 -10.27
CA TYR A 394 -2.45 19.29 -9.52
C TYR A 394 -1.69 19.75 -8.26
N GLN A 395 -1.14 18.81 -7.50
CA GLN A 395 -0.34 19.14 -6.31
C GLN A 395 0.92 19.91 -6.66
N ASN A 396 1.61 19.54 -7.75
CA ASN A 396 2.78 20.27 -8.26
C ASN A 396 2.42 21.71 -8.65
N MET A 397 1.27 21.91 -9.31
CA MET A 397 0.78 23.25 -9.67
C MET A 397 0.49 24.09 -8.42
N LYS A 398 -0.16 23.51 -7.39
CA LYS A 398 -0.40 24.21 -6.12
C LYS A 398 0.89 24.56 -5.41
N ALA A 399 1.84 23.65 -5.35
CA ALA A 399 3.14 23.88 -4.72
C ALA A 399 3.94 24.99 -5.41
N SER A 400 3.78 25.17 -6.72
CA SER A 400 4.40 26.27 -7.48
C SER A 400 3.72 27.64 -7.27
N GLY A 401 2.68 27.73 -6.44
CA GLY A 401 1.94 28.97 -6.19
C GLY A 401 0.98 29.38 -7.32
N LYS A 402 0.68 28.47 -8.26
CA LYS A 402 -0.24 28.76 -9.36
C LYS A 402 -1.67 28.89 -8.84
N ALA A 403 -2.32 30.01 -9.10
CA ALA A 403 -3.74 30.18 -8.83
C ALA A 403 -4.55 29.28 -9.77
N LEU A 404 -5.39 28.40 -9.22
CA LEU A 404 -6.25 27.48 -9.95
C LEU A 404 -7.72 27.87 -9.73
N SER A 405 -8.53 27.81 -10.80
CA SER A 405 -9.98 28.06 -10.79
C SER A 405 -10.80 26.90 -10.20
N PHE A 406 -10.16 25.75 -9.96
CA PHE A 406 -10.79 24.51 -9.52
C PHE A 406 -10.11 23.89 -8.29
N GLY A 407 -10.83 23.04 -7.58
CA GLY A 407 -10.36 22.30 -6.41
C GLY A 407 -10.00 20.86 -6.73
N VAL A 408 -9.55 20.13 -5.70
CA VAL A 408 -9.25 18.69 -5.79
C VAL A 408 -10.47 17.86 -6.18
N ASP A 409 -11.66 18.27 -5.76
CA ASP A 409 -12.93 17.64 -6.11
C ASP A 409 -13.20 17.62 -7.61
N SER A 410 -12.88 18.71 -8.32
CA SER A 410 -12.97 18.76 -9.79
C SER A 410 -11.96 17.83 -10.46
N VAL A 411 -10.74 17.75 -9.94
CA VAL A 411 -9.72 16.79 -10.43
C VAL A 411 -10.24 15.36 -10.24
N THR A 412 -10.74 15.03 -9.06
CA THR A 412 -11.27 13.71 -8.72
C THR A 412 -12.42 13.31 -9.65
N ILE A 413 -13.41 14.18 -9.81
CA ILE A 413 -14.59 13.92 -10.65
C ILE A 413 -14.17 13.74 -12.11
N CYS A 414 -13.40 14.66 -12.66
CA CYS A 414 -13.04 14.61 -14.07
C CYS A 414 -12.17 13.40 -14.40
N SER A 415 -11.18 13.09 -13.57
CA SER A 415 -10.28 11.97 -13.85
C SER A 415 -10.92 10.60 -13.66
N LEU A 416 -11.72 10.40 -12.59
CA LEU A 416 -12.37 9.11 -12.35
C LEU A 416 -13.52 8.81 -13.30
N LEU A 417 -14.18 9.85 -13.82
CA LEU A 417 -15.42 9.69 -14.58
C LEU A 417 -15.30 10.06 -16.07
N HIS A 418 -14.12 10.43 -16.58
CA HIS A 418 -13.96 10.91 -17.97
C HIS A 418 -14.43 9.92 -19.04
N ASP A 419 -14.36 8.64 -18.76
CA ASP A 419 -14.59 7.53 -19.70
C ASP A 419 -15.82 6.67 -19.35
N VAL A 420 -16.72 7.16 -18.53
CA VAL A 420 -17.94 6.42 -18.09
C VAL A 420 -18.77 5.88 -19.26
N CYS A 421 -18.78 6.56 -20.40
CA CYS A 421 -19.49 6.08 -21.60
C CYS A 421 -19.01 4.72 -22.12
N LYS A 422 -17.78 4.31 -21.77
CA LYS A 422 -17.22 2.98 -22.15
C LYS A 422 -17.91 1.80 -21.43
N MET A 423 -18.77 2.04 -20.48
CA MET A 423 -19.66 1.01 -19.92
C MET A 423 -20.68 0.50 -20.96
N ASP A 424 -20.97 1.27 -21.99
CA ASP A 424 -21.87 0.87 -23.06
C ASP A 424 -21.14 0.00 -24.09
N GLU A 425 -21.68 -1.22 -24.35
CA GLU A 425 -21.12 -2.16 -25.31
C GLU A 425 -20.94 -1.57 -26.71
N ASP A 426 -21.81 -0.67 -27.14
CA ASP A 426 -21.69 -0.02 -28.45
C ASP A 426 -20.52 0.95 -28.49
N CYS A 427 -20.25 1.68 -27.41
CA CYS A 427 -19.04 2.48 -27.28
C CYS A 427 -17.77 1.63 -27.26
N MET A 428 -17.86 0.44 -26.65
CA MET A 428 -16.75 -0.51 -26.59
C MET A 428 -16.49 -1.22 -27.90
N LYS A 429 -17.54 -1.71 -28.60
CA LYS A 429 -17.43 -2.49 -29.85
C LYS A 429 -17.00 -1.65 -31.03
N HIS A 430 -17.41 -0.40 -31.09
CA HIS A 430 -17.10 0.47 -32.23
C HIS A 430 -15.79 1.25 -32.03
N GLY A 431 -15.08 1.00 -30.92
CA GLY A 431 -13.81 1.61 -30.60
C GLY A 431 -13.94 3.13 -30.47
N SER A 432 -12.88 3.79 -30.12
CA SER A 432 -12.77 5.23 -30.33
C SER A 432 -13.34 5.58 -31.72
N PRO A 433 -14.12 6.65 -31.89
CA PRO A 433 -14.74 7.04 -33.18
C PRO A 433 -13.79 7.20 -34.37
N HIS A 434 -12.57 6.75 -34.24
CA HIS A 434 -11.52 6.79 -35.24
C HIS A 434 -11.77 5.94 -36.49
N HIS A 435 -12.85 5.16 -36.59
CA HIS A 435 -12.99 4.18 -37.68
C HIS A 435 -14.16 4.37 -38.62
N THR A 436 -15.05 5.36 -38.44
CA THR A 436 -16.10 5.64 -39.43
C THR A 436 -16.24 7.12 -39.73
N LYS A 437 -16.11 7.50 -41.01
CA LYS A 437 -16.37 8.86 -41.53
C LYS A 437 -17.74 9.43 -41.11
N GLN A 438 -18.67 8.57 -40.77
CA GLN A 438 -20.04 8.93 -40.42
C GLN A 438 -20.17 9.51 -39.00
N TYR A 439 -19.24 9.17 -38.09
CA TYR A 439 -19.19 9.65 -36.72
C TYR A 439 -18.70 11.10 -36.57
N TYR A 440 -17.92 11.57 -37.57
CA TYR A 440 -17.33 12.93 -37.56
C TYR A 440 -18.25 14.02 -38.06
N SER A 441 -19.37 13.65 -38.73
CA SER A 441 -20.33 14.62 -39.26
C SER A 441 -21.28 15.21 -38.22
N ASN A 442 -21.41 14.56 -37.04
CA ASN A 442 -22.28 15.03 -35.95
C ASN A 442 -21.41 15.36 -34.74
N ARG A 443 -21.44 16.59 -34.26
CA ARG A 443 -20.79 17.04 -32.99
C ARG A 443 -21.16 16.18 -31.77
N ASP A 444 -22.21 15.38 -31.87
CA ASP A 444 -22.73 14.51 -30.80
C ASP A 444 -21.96 13.19 -30.63
N GLY A 445 -20.97 12.90 -31.48
CA GLY A 445 -20.28 11.62 -31.54
C GLY A 445 -18.98 11.47 -30.75
N LEU A 446 -18.53 12.48 -30.04
CA LEU A 446 -17.32 12.40 -29.19
C LEU A 446 -17.67 11.70 -27.87
N HIS A 447 -16.92 10.64 -27.50
CA HIS A 447 -17.25 9.88 -26.30
C HIS A 447 -17.14 10.72 -25.00
N GLY A 448 -16.29 11.74 -24.92
CA GLY A 448 -16.29 12.69 -23.81
C GLY A 448 -17.59 13.49 -23.69
N THR A 449 -18.22 13.87 -24.81
CA THR A 449 -19.55 14.51 -24.81
C THR A 449 -20.62 13.55 -24.29
N LYS A 450 -20.61 12.29 -24.76
CA LYS A 450 -21.51 11.24 -24.28
C LYS A 450 -21.34 10.99 -22.77
N THR A 451 -20.09 11.01 -22.28
CA THR A 451 -19.82 10.90 -20.83
C THR A 451 -20.48 12.05 -20.05
N VAL A 452 -20.34 13.30 -20.50
CA VAL A 452 -20.98 14.47 -19.85
C VAL A 452 -22.50 14.32 -19.82
N ASP A 453 -23.11 13.86 -20.91
CA ASP A 453 -24.55 13.65 -20.99
C ASP A 453 -25.02 12.57 -20.01
N ILE A 454 -24.32 11.42 -19.95
CA ILE A 454 -24.60 10.33 -19.01
C ILE A 454 -24.51 10.83 -17.56
N LEU A 455 -23.43 11.50 -17.17
CA LEU A 455 -23.24 12.00 -15.81
C LEU A 455 -24.31 13.03 -15.42
N THR A 456 -24.69 13.88 -16.37
CA THR A 456 -25.76 14.88 -16.17
C THR A 456 -27.12 14.19 -15.98
N GLN A 457 -27.42 13.15 -16.77
CA GLN A 457 -28.64 12.34 -16.63
C GLN A 457 -28.69 11.62 -15.28
N TRP A 458 -27.55 11.19 -14.75
CA TRP A 458 -27.46 10.61 -13.41
C TRP A 458 -27.59 11.64 -12.28
N GLY A 459 -27.72 12.92 -12.62
CA GLY A 459 -27.93 14.01 -11.68
C GLY A 459 -26.64 14.56 -11.05
N LEU A 460 -25.46 14.24 -11.60
CA LEU A 460 -24.21 14.84 -11.15
C LEU A 460 -24.15 16.30 -11.55
N VAL A 461 -23.91 17.19 -10.59
CA VAL A 461 -23.73 18.62 -10.86
C VAL A 461 -22.30 18.88 -11.29
N LEU A 462 -22.09 19.17 -12.56
CA LEU A 462 -20.80 19.53 -13.16
C LEU A 462 -20.73 21.02 -13.47
N SER A 463 -19.59 21.65 -13.18
CA SER A 463 -19.30 23.00 -13.66
C SER A 463 -19.03 22.99 -15.19
N GLU A 464 -19.09 24.15 -15.85
CA GLU A 464 -18.77 24.24 -17.29
C GLU A 464 -17.30 23.89 -17.57
N GLU A 465 -16.40 24.18 -16.63
CA GLU A 465 -14.97 23.81 -16.72
C GLU A 465 -14.80 22.29 -16.63
N GLU A 466 -15.50 21.60 -15.74
CA GLU A 466 -15.50 20.14 -15.61
C GLU A 466 -16.09 19.46 -16.85
N LYS A 467 -17.21 19.98 -17.36
CA LYS A 467 -17.79 19.49 -18.61
C LYS A 467 -16.80 19.63 -19.79
N ALA A 468 -16.08 20.75 -19.86
CA ALA A 468 -15.05 20.95 -20.87
C ALA A 468 -13.88 19.98 -20.69
N ALA A 469 -13.41 19.74 -19.44
CA ALA A 469 -12.32 18.83 -19.17
C ALA A 469 -12.66 17.38 -19.55
N ILE A 470 -13.86 16.90 -19.19
CA ILE A 470 -14.35 15.57 -19.57
C ILE A 470 -14.54 15.48 -21.09
N ARG A 471 -15.10 16.51 -21.73
CA ARG A 471 -15.34 16.52 -23.18
C ARG A 471 -14.06 16.42 -23.99
N TRP A 472 -13.01 17.09 -23.55
CA TRP A 472 -11.78 17.25 -24.31
C TRP A 472 -10.60 16.40 -23.80
N HIS A 473 -10.83 15.42 -22.90
CA HIS A 473 -9.75 14.61 -22.34
C HIS A 473 -8.93 13.86 -23.40
N MET A 474 -9.55 13.41 -24.48
CA MET A 474 -8.86 12.74 -25.59
C MET A 474 -8.02 13.68 -26.46
N GLY A 475 -8.22 14.99 -26.38
CA GLY A 475 -7.58 15.93 -27.29
C GLY A 475 -7.97 15.66 -28.75
N ILE A 476 -6.98 15.71 -29.66
CA ILE A 476 -7.18 15.51 -31.11
C ILE A 476 -6.33 14.34 -31.58
N HIS A 477 -6.98 13.27 -32.03
CA HIS A 477 -6.28 12.07 -32.44
C HIS A 477 -6.28 11.74 -33.94
N THR A 478 -6.93 12.54 -34.80
CA THR A 478 -6.97 12.24 -36.27
C THR A 478 -6.60 13.40 -37.17
N LYS A 479 -5.92 13.08 -38.26
CA LYS A 479 -5.54 14.06 -39.29
C LYS A 479 -6.75 14.72 -39.99
N ASP A 480 -7.87 14.02 -40.13
CA ASP A 480 -9.06 14.48 -40.84
C ASP A 480 -9.98 15.36 -39.95
N ALA A 481 -9.86 15.25 -38.63
CA ALA A 481 -10.56 16.10 -37.65
C ALA A 481 -9.74 17.35 -37.28
N PHE A 482 -8.53 17.48 -37.84
CA PHE A 482 -7.49 18.38 -37.35
C PHE A 482 -7.86 19.87 -37.41
N GLU A 483 -8.61 20.29 -38.40
CA GLU A 483 -8.87 21.72 -38.59
C GLU A 483 -10.01 22.27 -37.70
N ILE A 484 -11.10 21.53 -37.53
CA ILE A 484 -12.27 22.01 -36.79
C ILE A 484 -12.13 21.71 -35.27
N TYR A 485 -11.74 20.48 -34.92
CA TYR A 485 -11.64 20.08 -33.53
C TYR A 485 -10.35 20.57 -32.85
N ASN A 486 -9.27 20.80 -33.59
CA ASN A 486 -8.05 21.37 -33.06
C ASN A 486 -8.28 22.76 -32.49
N TYR A 487 -9.06 23.58 -33.20
CA TYR A 487 -9.42 24.90 -32.71
C TYR A 487 -10.20 24.87 -31.42
N ASP A 488 -11.16 23.98 -31.30
CA ASP A 488 -12.03 23.87 -30.13
C ASP A 488 -11.25 23.30 -28.88
N TYR A 489 -10.39 22.29 -29.06
CA TYR A 489 -9.52 21.81 -28.01
C TYR A 489 -8.48 22.85 -27.59
N GLN A 490 -7.80 23.49 -28.55
CA GLN A 490 -6.82 24.53 -28.25
C GLN A 490 -7.47 25.71 -27.54
N THR A 491 -8.67 26.09 -27.94
CA THR A 491 -9.44 27.14 -27.26
C THR A 491 -9.79 26.71 -25.82
N ALA A 492 -10.34 25.52 -25.64
CA ALA A 492 -10.70 24.99 -24.32
C ALA A 492 -9.46 24.84 -23.42
N SER A 493 -8.36 24.28 -23.92
CA SER A 493 -7.12 24.08 -23.16
C SER A 493 -6.37 25.38 -22.86
N SER A 494 -6.54 26.41 -23.68
CA SER A 494 -5.99 27.75 -23.40
C SER A 494 -6.80 28.51 -22.35
N GLN A 495 -8.09 28.24 -22.26
CA GLN A 495 -9.01 28.89 -21.32
C GLN A 495 -9.06 28.17 -19.95
N SER A 496 -8.78 26.86 -19.91
CA SER A 496 -8.87 26.07 -18.69
C SER A 496 -7.64 25.17 -18.49
N VAL A 497 -6.99 25.35 -17.34
CA VAL A 497 -5.89 24.50 -16.89
C VAL A 497 -6.39 23.09 -16.59
N LEU A 498 -7.65 22.92 -16.13
CA LEU A 498 -8.24 21.62 -15.86
C LEU A 498 -8.37 20.76 -17.12
N VAL A 499 -8.78 21.35 -18.24
CA VAL A 499 -8.85 20.66 -19.55
C VAL A 499 -7.51 20.05 -19.92
N LYS A 500 -6.44 20.85 -19.82
CA LYS A 500 -5.09 20.38 -20.12
C LYS A 500 -4.62 19.32 -19.13
N LEU A 501 -4.88 19.51 -17.85
CA LEU A 501 -4.49 18.58 -16.78
C LEU A 501 -5.07 17.18 -17.02
N ILE A 502 -6.37 17.10 -17.29
CA ILE A 502 -7.04 15.79 -17.50
C ILE A 502 -6.56 15.14 -18.81
N HIS A 503 -6.40 15.90 -19.89
CA HIS A 503 -5.86 15.39 -21.15
C HIS A 503 -4.44 14.84 -21.01
N ASP A 504 -3.55 15.58 -20.35
CA ASP A 504 -2.15 15.17 -20.17
C ASP A 504 -2.07 13.90 -19.29
N ALA A 505 -2.89 13.82 -18.23
CA ALA A 505 -2.97 12.67 -17.34
C ALA A 505 -3.50 11.41 -18.05
N ASP A 506 -4.56 11.53 -18.85
CA ASP A 506 -5.10 10.43 -19.65
C ASP A 506 -4.07 9.93 -20.67
N SER A 507 -3.45 10.84 -21.42
CA SER A 507 -2.40 10.52 -22.40
C SER A 507 -1.19 9.84 -21.76
N LYS A 508 -0.80 10.24 -20.55
CA LYS A 508 0.31 9.67 -19.79
C LYS A 508 -0.06 8.27 -19.28
N SER A 509 -1.24 8.12 -18.71
CA SER A 509 -1.77 6.83 -18.24
C SER A 509 -1.85 5.82 -19.38
N ALA A 510 -2.42 6.18 -20.52
CA ALA A 510 -2.54 5.32 -21.69
C ALA A 510 -1.19 4.86 -22.30
N LYS A 511 -0.10 5.61 -22.09
CA LYS A 511 1.27 5.20 -22.48
C LYS A 511 1.85 4.20 -21.50
N LEU A 512 1.71 4.47 -20.20
CA LEU A 512 2.18 3.58 -19.13
C LEU A 512 1.45 2.23 -19.14
N ASP A 513 0.20 2.21 -19.59
CA ASP A 513 -0.61 0.98 -19.72
C ASP A 513 -0.21 0.10 -20.92
N LYS A 514 0.70 0.56 -21.79
CA LYS A 514 1.25 -0.20 -22.94
C LYS A 514 2.61 -0.82 -22.67
N GLU A 515 3.31 -0.36 -21.63
CA GLU A 515 4.60 -0.87 -21.16
C GLU A 515 4.41 -1.95 -20.09
#